data_d7218dbd8ec30bf27ef0b0f2a8a8371e
#
_entry.id   d7218dbd8ec30bf27ef0b0f2a8a8371e
#
_cell.length_a   1.000
_cell.length_b   1.000
_cell.length_c   1.000
_cell.angle_alpha   90.00
_cell.angle_beta   90.00
_cell.angle_gamma   90.00
#
_symmetry.space_group_name_H-M   'P 1'
#
loop_
_entity.id
_entity.type
_entity.pdbx_description
1 polymer ?
#
loop_
_entity_poly.entity_id
_entity_poly.type
_entity_poly.pdbx_seq_one_letter_code
_entity_poly.pdbx_strand_id
1 'polypeptide(L)'
;YLENTMATHAFPAHRQAVLSLLSSQAAISLQNARLYERVQHMAESFSRFVPREFLRTLGRSQFLDIRLGENIQKEMTVMFADIRNFTTLVERMDPKHNVDFLNSYLSYMEPEILAAGGFVDSYLGDGIMALFDSAPASGGTTALACGATAALGMLRALRAFNANHSARAGLQLQIGVGLNRGLVTLGTIGGADRLKCGVIGDTVNVASRLEGLTKRYGVPVLLTGSTQRALTPELRSRTRFLDRVRVAGHVEPIEVFELFDAETKARALDAWNEALELYYARHFAEAGRAFHALDNSFDGDVALRSFEARARKLARQPPAEDWCGIETMLEK
;
A
#
# COMPACT_ATOMS: atom_id res chain seq x y z
N TYR A 1 -23.09 -52.58 -3.44
CA TYR A 1 -23.76 -53.69 -4.07
C TYR A 1 -22.69 -54.65 -4.59
N LEU A 2 -22.79 -55.94 -4.26
CA LEU A 2 -21.90 -57.00 -4.73
C LEU A 2 -22.74 -58.06 -5.42
N GLU A 3 -22.40 -58.39 -6.65
CA GLU A 3 -23.09 -59.39 -7.45
C GLU A 3 -22.07 -60.33 -8.08
N ASN A 4 -22.41 -61.61 -8.10
CA ASN A 4 -21.67 -62.60 -8.83
C ASN A 4 -22.65 -63.51 -9.57
N THR A 5 -22.65 -63.49 -10.88
CA THR A 5 -23.53 -64.19 -11.77
C THR A 5 -23.02 -65.61 -12.14
N MET A 6 -21.72 -65.89 -11.79
CA MET A 6 -21.06 -67.10 -12.26
C MET A 6 -20.98 -68.26 -11.20
N ALA A 7 -21.25 -67.97 -9.93
CA ALA A 7 -21.15 -68.99 -8.87
C ALA A 7 -22.28 -68.84 -7.85
N THR A 8 -22.97 -69.94 -7.59
CA THR A 8 -23.93 -70.04 -6.50
C THR A 8 -23.21 -70.09 -5.16
N HIS A 9 -23.72 -69.37 -4.15
CA HIS A 9 -23.11 -69.28 -2.82
C HIS A 9 -21.74 -68.60 -2.79
N ALA A 10 -21.44 -67.68 -3.73
CA ALA A 10 -20.18 -66.93 -3.82
C ALA A 10 -19.86 -66.06 -2.57
N PHE A 11 -20.88 -65.77 -1.76
CA PHE A 11 -20.78 -64.98 -0.54
C PHE A 11 -21.21 -65.72 0.71
N PRO A 12 -20.44 -66.70 1.23
CA PRO A 12 -20.70 -67.30 2.50
C PRO A 12 -20.67 -66.33 3.66
N ALA A 13 -21.34 -66.61 4.79
CA ALA A 13 -21.51 -65.66 5.90
C ALA A 13 -20.22 -65.03 6.40
N HIS A 14 -19.12 -65.81 6.49
CA HIS A 14 -17.82 -65.27 6.92
C HIS A 14 -17.24 -64.25 5.92
N ARG A 15 -17.41 -64.46 4.60
CA ARG A 15 -16.99 -63.49 3.59
C ARG A 15 -17.86 -62.25 3.60
N GLN A 16 -19.17 -62.39 3.84
CA GLN A 16 -20.06 -61.24 4.00
C GLN A 16 -19.66 -60.38 5.20
N ALA A 17 -19.29 -61.02 6.33
CA ALA A 17 -18.80 -60.25 7.50
C ALA A 17 -17.51 -59.47 7.20
N VAL A 18 -16.54 -60.08 6.51
CA VAL A 18 -15.30 -59.39 6.10
C VAL A 18 -15.58 -58.26 5.13
N LEU A 19 -16.44 -58.49 4.13
CA LEU A 19 -16.81 -57.44 3.16
C LEU A 19 -17.58 -56.29 3.82
N SER A 20 -18.46 -56.60 4.80
CA SER A 20 -19.14 -55.57 5.57
C SER A 20 -18.18 -54.74 6.38
N LEU A 21 -17.19 -55.36 7.02
CA LEU A 21 -16.13 -54.64 7.75
C LEU A 21 -15.31 -53.77 6.82
N LEU A 22 -14.84 -54.28 5.68
CA LEU A 22 -14.11 -53.53 4.68
C LEU A 22 -14.91 -52.35 4.11
N SER A 23 -16.21 -52.58 3.83
CA SER A 23 -17.10 -51.52 3.35
C SER A 23 -17.28 -50.42 4.39
N SER A 24 -17.40 -50.79 5.67
CA SER A 24 -17.49 -49.81 6.76
C SER A 24 -16.21 -48.99 6.90
N GLN A 25 -15.03 -49.64 6.83
CA GLN A 25 -13.74 -48.94 6.86
C GLN A 25 -13.54 -48.07 5.65
N ALA A 26 -13.93 -48.52 4.44
CA ALA A 26 -13.87 -47.72 3.23
C ALA A 26 -14.79 -46.48 3.32
N ALA A 27 -16.01 -46.66 3.87
CA ALA A 27 -16.96 -45.57 4.07
C ALA A 27 -16.41 -44.51 5.04
N ILE A 28 -15.84 -44.95 6.17
CA ILE A 28 -15.20 -44.05 7.15
C ILE A 28 -14.00 -43.32 6.51
N SER A 29 -13.15 -44.04 5.77
CA SER A 29 -11.99 -43.44 5.10
C SER A 29 -12.42 -42.40 4.05
N LEU A 30 -13.46 -42.69 3.27
CA LEU A 30 -14.00 -41.78 2.27
C LEU A 30 -14.65 -40.56 2.93
N GLN A 31 -15.35 -40.75 4.03
CA GLN A 31 -15.94 -39.67 4.80
C GLN A 31 -14.86 -38.75 5.39
N ASN A 32 -13.81 -39.31 5.97
CA ASN A 32 -12.68 -38.58 6.48
C ASN A 32 -11.98 -37.79 5.36
N ALA A 33 -11.71 -38.40 4.20
CA ALA A 33 -11.11 -37.70 3.06
C ALA A 33 -11.97 -36.50 2.62
N ARG A 34 -13.29 -36.66 2.53
CA ARG A 34 -14.20 -35.54 2.20
C ARG A 34 -14.23 -34.46 3.27
N LEU A 35 -14.11 -34.79 4.54
CA LEU A 35 -14.02 -33.82 5.63
C LEU A 35 -12.69 -33.04 5.54
N TYR A 36 -11.58 -33.72 5.30
CA TYR A 36 -10.28 -33.05 5.09
C TYR A 36 -10.30 -32.09 3.89
N GLU A 37 -10.84 -32.52 2.76
CA GLU A 37 -11.03 -31.68 1.59
C GLU A 37 -11.87 -30.43 1.91
N ARG A 38 -12.98 -30.61 2.62
CA ARG A 38 -13.85 -29.49 3.02
C ARG A 38 -13.11 -28.51 3.98
N VAL A 39 -12.37 -29.05 4.95
CA VAL A 39 -11.57 -28.22 5.88
C VAL A 39 -10.48 -27.44 5.13
N GLN A 40 -9.80 -28.09 4.19
CA GLN A 40 -8.82 -27.41 3.34
C GLN A 40 -9.44 -26.28 2.52
N HIS A 41 -10.53 -26.53 1.82
CA HIS A 41 -11.25 -25.50 1.07
C HIS A 41 -11.74 -24.35 1.95
N MET A 42 -12.19 -24.64 3.17
CA MET A 42 -12.56 -23.61 4.13
C MET A 42 -11.34 -22.78 4.53
N ALA A 43 -10.21 -23.42 4.88
CA ALA A 43 -8.98 -22.74 5.25
C ALA A 43 -8.44 -21.85 4.11
N GLU A 44 -8.46 -22.34 2.86
CA GLU A 44 -8.08 -21.57 1.68
C GLU A 44 -9.02 -20.37 1.44
N SER A 45 -10.32 -20.55 1.65
CA SER A 45 -11.29 -19.45 1.54
C SER A 45 -11.05 -18.39 2.60
N PHE A 46 -10.83 -18.78 3.84
CA PHE A 46 -10.50 -17.85 4.93
C PHE A 46 -9.17 -17.13 4.75
N SER A 47 -8.17 -17.79 4.14
CA SER A 47 -6.85 -17.17 3.89
C SER A 47 -6.90 -15.97 2.93
N ARG A 48 -7.99 -15.81 2.17
CA ARG A 48 -8.22 -14.62 1.32
C ARG A 48 -8.68 -13.41 2.12
N PHE A 49 -9.18 -13.59 3.34
CA PHE A 49 -9.65 -12.51 4.21
C PHE A 49 -8.58 -12.06 5.22
N VAL A 50 -7.56 -12.89 5.45
CA VAL A 50 -6.44 -12.57 6.36
C VAL A 50 -5.13 -12.84 5.64
N PRO A 51 -4.29 -11.81 5.44
CA PRO A 51 -3.00 -11.99 4.76
C PRO A 51 -2.11 -13.00 5.52
N ARG A 52 -1.55 -13.96 4.81
CA ARG A 52 -0.64 -14.97 5.41
C ARG A 52 0.59 -14.33 6.03
N GLU A 53 1.04 -13.22 5.47
CA GLU A 53 2.16 -12.43 5.95
C GLU A 53 1.86 -11.82 7.33
N PHE A 54 0.61 -11.44 7.56
CA PHE A 54 0.16 -10.97 8.88
C PHE A 54 0.28 -12.08 9.92
N LEU A 55 -0.18 -13.31 9.59
CA LEU A 55 -0.05 -14.48 10.47
C LEU A 55 1.41 -14.78 10.79
N ARG A 56 2.27 -14.80 9.79
CA ARG A 56 3.72 -15.02 9.97
C ARG A 56 4.34 -13.97 10.88
N THR A 57 3.93 -12.72 10.75
CA THR A 57 4.43 -11.62 11.59
C THR A 57 4.03 -11.81 13.04
N LEU A 58 2.83 -12.34 13.32
CA LEU A 58 2.39 -12.71 14.66
C LEU A 58 3.02 -14.03 15.18
N GLY A 59 3.88 -14.70 14.39
CA GLY A 59 4.46 -15.99 14.75
C GLY A 59 3.44 -17.13 14.72
N ARG A 60 2.36 -16.99 13.93
CA ARG A 60 1.30 -18.00 13.79
C ARG A 60 1.37 -18.67 12.43
N SER A 61 1.16 -19.99 12.43
CA SER A 61 1.11 -20.77 11.20
C SER A 61 -0.31 -20.96 10.67
N GLN A 62 -1.32 -20.89 11.55
CA GLN A 62 -2.71 -21.11 11.22
C GLN A 62 -3.61 -20.01 11.75
N PHE A 63 -4.67 -19.75 11.03
CA PHE A 63 -5.70 -18.78 11.41
C PHE A 63 -6.40 -19.14 12.73
N LEU A 64 -6.56 -20.44 13.00
CA LEU A 64 -7.21 -20.95 14.20
C LEU A 64 -6.44 -20.67 15.50
N ASP A 65 -5.16 -20.31 15.40
CA ASP A 65 -4.29 -20.02 16.56
C ASP A 65 -4.40 -18.57 17.02
N ILE A 66 -5.15 -17.72 16.30
CA ILE A 66 -5.28 -16.29 16.61
C ILE A 66 -6.22 -16.09 17.79
N ARG A 67 -5.76 -15.29 18.75
CA ARG A 67 -6.55 -14.88 19.92
C ARG A 67 -6.80 -13.37 19.91
N LEU A 68 -7.94 -12.96 20.46
CA LEU A 68 -8.24 -11.54 20.66
C LEU A 68 -7.17 -10.88 21.52
N GLY A 69 -6.67 -9.71 21.08
CA GLY A 69 -5.68 -8.92 21.79
C GLY A 69 -4.22 -9.34 21.56
N GLU A 70 -3.97 -10.41 20.80
CA GLU A 70 -2.59 -10.71 20.38
C GLU A 70 -2.05 -9.58 19.51
N ASN A 71 -0.85 -9.12 19.83
CA ASN A 71 -0.21 -8.05 19.10
C ASN A 71 1.32 -8.19 19.12
N ILE A 72 1.95 -7.55 18.15
CA ILE A 72 3.39 -7.41 18.05
C ILE A 72 3.73 -6.01 17.56
N GLN A 73 4.77 -5.43 18.11
CA GLN A 73 5.34 -4.18 17.58
C GLN A 73 6.48 -4.50 16.63
N LYS A 74 6.45 -3.88 15.47
CA LYS A 74 7.45 -4.07 14.43
C LYS A 74 7.67 -2.81 13.63
N GLU A 75 8.91 -2.60 13.19
CA GLU A 75 9.21 -1.53 12.24
C GLU A 75 8.83 -1.97 10.83
N MET A 76 7.94 -1.22 10.20
CA MET A 76 7.42 -1.49 8.85
C MET A 76 7.33 -0.21 8.03
N THR A 77 7.30 -0.36 6.72
CA THR A 77 6.86 0.71 5.84
C THR A 77 5.37 0.52 5.55
N VAL A 78 4.60 1.55 5.85
CA VAL A 78 3.16 1.62 5.57
C VAL A 78 2.95 2.40 4.29
N MET A 79 2.15 1.86 3.39
CA MET A 79 1.71 2.49 2.15
C MET A 79 0.21 2.74 2.20
N PHE A 80 -0.21 3.96 1.87
CA PHE A 80 -1.58 4.24 1.44
C PHE A 80 -1.56 4.64 -0.03
N ALA A 81 -2.48 4.11 -0.80
CA ALA A 81 -2.68 4.50 -2.19
C ALA A 81 -4.17 4.68 -2.45
N ASP A 82 -4.56 5.75 -3.15
CA ASP A 82 -5.95 6.08 -3.42
C ASP A 82 -6.14 6.65 -4.82
N ILE A 83 -7.31 6.42 -5.44
CA ILE A 83 -7.64 6.95 -6.77
C ILE A 83 -8.10 8.39 -6.64
N ARG A 84 -7.51 9.28 -7.40
CA ARG A 84 -7.91 10.69 -7.39
C ARG A 84 -9.30 10.88 -7.97
N ASN A 85 -10.15 11.61 -7.24
CA ASN A 85 -11.52 11.94 -7.64
C ASN A 85 -12.41 10.71 -7.90
N PHE A 86 -12.15 9.57 -7.22
CA PHE A 86 -12.91 8.34 -7.40
C PHE A 86 -14.40 8.53 -7.14
N THR A 87 -14.81 9.24 -6.10
CA THR A 87 -16.23 9.52 -5.79
C THR A 87 -16.96 10.13 -6.99
N THR A 88 -16.37 11.15 -7.61
CA THR A 88 -16.97 11.79 -8.81
C THR A 88 -17.02 10.84 -10.02
N LEU A 89 -16.07 9.91 -10.09
CA LEU A 89 -16.03 8.89 -11.13
C LEU A 89 -17.16 7.90 -10.96
N VAL A 90 -17.33 7.35 -9.76
CA VAL A 90 -18.35 6.34 -9.42
C VAL A 90 -19.76 6.90 -9.57
N GLU A 91 -20.00 8.17 -9.24
CA GLU A 91 -21.30 8.84 -9.43
C GLU A 91 -21.77 8.85 -10.88
N ARG A 92 -20.84 8.75 -11.83
CA ARG A 92 -21.13 8.72 -13.29
C ARG A 92 -21.24 7.30 -13.86
N MET A 93 -20.94 6.28 -13.06
CA MET A 93 -20.94 4.88 -13.47
C MET A 93 -22.22 4.18 -13.03
N ASP A 94 -22.63 3.14 -13.75
CA ASP A 94 -23.68 2.24 -13.30
C ASP A 94 -23.18 1.49 -12.06
N PRO A 95 -23.94 1.46 -10.94
CA PRO A 95 -23.54 0.78 -9.71
C PRO A 95 -23.10 -0.68 -9.89
N LYS A 96 -23.67 -1.38 -10.87
CA LYS A 96 -23.29 -2.76 -11.18
C LYS A 96 -21.85 -2.89 -11.70
N HIS A 97 -21.35 -1.86 -12.37
CA HIS A 97 -20.01 -1.86 -12.96
C HIS A 97 -18.93 -1.33 -12.00
N ASN A 98 -19.32 -0.70 -10.87
CA ASN A 98 -18.36 -0.13 -9.92
C ASN A 98 -17.44 -1.18 -9.32
N VAL A 99 -18.01 -2.33 -8.92
CA VAL A 99 -17.23 -3.43 -8.32
C VAL A 99 -16.30 -4.07 -9.34
N ASP A 100 -16.79 -4.30 -10.56
CA ASP A 100 -15.98 -4.87 -11.65
C ASP A 100 -14.83 -3.94 -12.04
N PHE A 101 -15.10 -2.65 -12.09
CA PHE A 101 -14.08 -1.62 -12.35
C PHE A 101 -13.02 -1.62 -11.27
N LEU A 102 -13.43 -1.60 -9.99
CA LEU A 102 -12.51 -1.62 -8.87
C LEU A 102 -11.67 -2.90 -8.84
N ASN A 103 -12.28 -4.05 -9.03
CA ASN A 103 -11.57 -5.32 -9.12
C ASN A 103 -10.57 -5.34 -10.28
N SER A 104 -10.95 -4.77 -11.44
CA SER A 104 -10.03 -4.63 -12.56
C SER A 104 -8.84 -3.73 -12.22
N TYR A 105 -9.06 -2.58 -11.58
CA TYR A 105 -8.00 -1.70 -11.10
C TYR A 105 -7.07 -2.42 -10.11
N LEU A 106 -7.64 -3.06 -9.09
CA LEU A 106 -6.88 -3.79 -8.07
C LEU A 106 -6.03 -4.91 -8.65
N SER A 107 -6.51 -5.58 -9.71
CA SER A 107 -5.75 -6.64 -10.40
C SER A 107 -4.46 -6.15 -11.06
N TYR A 108 -4.33 -4.85 -11.33
CA TYR A 108 -3.08 -4.22 -11.78
C TYR A 108 -2.20 -3.74 -10.64
N MET A 109 -2.80 -3.31 -9.51
CA MET A 109 -2.06 -2.69 -8.40
C MET A 109 -1.47 -3.73 -7.44
N GLU A 110 -2.25 -4.73 -7.07
CA GLU A 110 -1.85 -5.74 -6.09
C GLU A 110 -0.58 -6.52 -6.48
N PRO A 111 -0.41 -6.97 -7.73
CA PRO A 111 0.80 -7.68 -8.15
C PRO A 111 2.09 -6.88 -7.92
N GLU A 112 2.06 -5.56 -8.06
CA GLU A 112 3.23 -4.70 -7.85
C GLU A 112 3.62 -4.61 -6.37
N ILE A 113 2.61 -4.64 -5.47
CA ILE A 113 2.82 -4.69 -4.01
C ILE A 113 3.44 -6.04 -3.62
N LEU A 114 2.88 -7.15 -4.11
CA LEU A 114 3.34 -8.50 -3.82
C LEU A 114 4.74 -8.75 -4.39
N ALA A 115 5.01 -8.34 -5.62
CA ALA A 115 6.31 -8.48 -6.27
C ALA A 115 7.42 -7.72 -5.53
N ALA A 116 7.07 -6.61 -4.87
CA ALA A 116 7.98 -5.86 -4.01
C ALA A 116 8.11 -6.44 -2.58
N GLY A 117 7.51 -7.59 -2.29
CA GLY A 117 7.58 -8.25 -0.98
C GLY A 117 6.67 -7.63 0.09
N GLY A 118 5.71 -6.81 -0.32
CA GLY A 118 4.66 -6.30 0.55
C GLY A 118 3.41 -7.19 0.57
N PHE A 119 2.46 -6.82 1.38
CA PHE A 119 1.12 -7.42 1.39
C PHE A 119 0.06 -6.35 1.65
N VAL A 120 -1.13 -6.58 1.10
CA VAL A 120 -2.28 -5.71 1.34
C VAL A 120 -2.90 -6.07 2.68
N ASP A 121 -2.99 -5.11 3.60
CA ASP A 121 -3.68 -5.26 4.88
C ASP A 121 -5.19 -5.07 4.71
N SER A 122 -5.58 -4.03 4.01
CA SER A 122 -6.99 -3.71 3.80
C SER A 122 -7.24 -2.85 2.57
N TYR A 123 -8.44 -3.02 2.00
CA TYR A 123 -9.02 -2.13 1.01
C TYR A 123 -9.99 -1.18 1.70
N LEU A 124 -9.86 0.11 1.45
CA LEU A 124 -10.61 1.21 2.08
C LEU A 124 -11.41 1.95 1.00
N GLY A 125 -12.45 1.31 0.48
CA GLY A 125 -13.11 1.77 -0.73
C GLY A 125 -12.23 1.53 -1.95
N ASP A 126 -11.79 2.60 -2.61
CA ASP A 126 -10.80 2.59 -3.69
C ASP A 126 -9.35 2.66 -3.17
N GLY A 127 -9.19 2.92 -1.88
CA GLY A 127 -7.88 2.99 -1.23
C GLY A 127 -7.31 1.62 -0.91
N ILE A 128 -5.99 1.51 -0.99
CA ILE A 128 -5.20 0.34 -0.63
C ILE A 128 -4.31 0.71 0.55
N MET A 129 -4.38 -0.06 1.63
CA MET A 129 -3.37 -0.02 2.67
C MET A 129 -2.50 -1.26 2.56
N ALA A 130 -1.19 -1.08 2.37
CA ALA A 130 -0.22 -2.15 2.25
C ALA A 130 0.94 -1.97 3.23
N LEU A 131 1.54 -3.09 3.61
CA LEU A 131 2.61 -3.16 4.58
C LEU A 131 3.82 -3.86 3.97
N PHE A 132 5.02 -3.33 4.29
CA PHE A 132 6.29 -3.90 3.87
C PHE A 132 7.16 -4.11 5.12
N ASP A 133 7.66 -5.32 5.27
CA ASP A 133 8.54 -5.66 6.37
C ASP A 133 9.89 -4.92 6.22
N SER A 134 10.36 -4.30 7.30
CA SER A 134 11.66 -3.62 7.31
C SER A 134 12.83 -4.56 7.63
N ALA A 135 12.55 -5.80 8.02
CA ALA A 135 13.60 -6.80 8.24
C ALA A 135 14.16 -7.31 6.91
N PRO A 136 15.49 -7.50 6.77
CA PRO A 136 16.05 -8.12 5.57
C PRO A 136 15.48 -9.53 5.42
N ALA A 137 14.82 -9.80 4.30
CA ALA A 137 14.53 -11.17 3.91
C ALA A 137 15.86 -11.94 3.85
N SER A 138 15.86 -13.19 4.30
CA SER A 138 17.05 -14.08 4.30
C SER A 138 17.58 -14.28 2.87
N GLY A 139 18.27 -13.29 2.33
CA GLY A 139 18.70 -13.26 0.91
C GLY A 139 19.39 -11.98 0.48
N GLY A 140 19.68 -11.05 1.39
CA GLY A 140 20.62 -9.95 1.12
C GLY A 140 20.08 -8.76 0.29
N THR A 141 18.85 -8.78 -0.18
CA THR A 141 18.23 -7.60 -0.79
C THR A 141 17.55 -6.80 0.30
N THR A 142 17.97 -5.56 0.47
CA THR A 142 17.49 -4.68 1.55
C THR A 142 16.00 -4.45 1.38
N ALA A 143 15.18 -5.04 2.26
CA ALA A 143 13.72 -4.92 2.30
C ALA A 143 13.20 -3.46 2.39
N LEU A 144 14.10 -2.52 2.63
CA LEU A 144 13.87 -1.08 2.79
C LEU A 144 13.43 -0.38 1.49
N ALA A 145 13.75 -0.97 0.34
CA ALA A 145 13.36 -0.43 -0.96
C ALA A 145 11.96 -0.85 -1.41
N CYS A 146 11.34 -1.82 -0.73
CA CYS A 146 10.14 -2.51 -1.21
C CYS A 146 8.95 -1.56 -1.43
N GLY A 147 8.60 -0.71 -0.46
CA GLY A 147 7.47 0.21 -0.61
C GLY A 147 7.65 1.23 -1.74
N ALA A 148 8.84 1.79 -1.90
CA ALA A 148 9.15 2.72 -2.99
C ALA A 148 9.13 2.02 -4.35
N THR A 149 9.67 0.79 -4.42
CA THR A 149 9.65 -0.03 -5.64
C THR A 149 8.21 -0.38 -6.04
N ALA A 150 7.37 -0.77 -5.06
CA ALA A 150 5.96 -1.01 -5.28
C ALA A 150 5.24 0.23 -5.82
N ALA A 151 5.46 1.41 -5.22
CA ALA A 151 4.85 2.65 -5.66
C ALA A 151 5.20 2.99 -7.11
N LEU A 152 6.48 2.87 -7.50
CA LEU A 152 6.91 3.06 -8.90
C LEU A 152 6.31 2.00 -9.83
N GLY A 153 6.21 0.75 -9.37
CA GLY A 153 5.53 -0.34 -10.08
C GLY A 153 4.07 -0.01 -10.34
N MET A 154 3.33 0.39 -9.30
CA MET A 154 1.93 0.79 -9.40
C MET A 154 1.71 1.94 -10.39
N LEU A 155 2.61 2.93 -10.45
CA LEU A 155 2.52 4.00 -11.45
C LEU A 155 2.70 3.47 -12.88
N ARG A 156 3.59 2.48 -13.10
CA ARG A 156 3.73 1.82 -14.41
C ARG A 156 2.49 0.99 -14.76
N ALA A 157 1.99 0.20 -13.81
CA ALA A 157 0.78 -0.59 -13.96
C ALA A 157 -0.45 0.29 -14.24
N LEU A 158 -0.54 1.46 -13.58
CA LEU A 158 -1.60 2.43 -13.84
C LEU A 158 -1.56 2.99 -15.27
N ARG A 159 -0.37 3.26 -15.81
CA ARG A 159 -0.23 3.65 -17.23
C ARG A 159 -0.76 2.57 -18.18
N ALA A 160 -0.45 1.31 -17.90
CA ALA A 160 -0.97 0.16 -18.67
C ALA A 160 -2.49 0.02 -18.51
N PHE A 161 -3.01 0.17 -17.29
CA PHE A 161 -4.46 0.17 -17.04
C PHE A 161 -5.15 1.26 -17.85
N ASN A 162 -4.66 2.50 -17.78
CA ASN A 162 -5.20 3.63 -18.51
C ASN A 162 -5.18 3.37 -20.03
N ALA A 163 -4.09 2.86 -20.58
CA ALA A 163 -3.97 2.53 -22.00
C ALA A 163 -5.02 1.48 -22.44
N ASN A 164 -5.30 0.48 -21.62
CA ASN A 164 -6.24 -0.60 -21.94
C ASN A 164 -7.71 -0.18 -21.74
N HIS A 165 -8.00 0.81 -20.90
CA HIS A 165 -9.36 1.22 -20.53
C HIS A 165 -9.75 2.59 -21.10
N SER A 166 -8.82 3.41 -21.62
CA SER A 166 -9.10 4.73 -22.19
C SER A 166 -10.03 4.67 -23.41
N ALA A 167 -9.95 3.61 -24.19
CA ALA A 167 -10.82 3.42 -25.39
C ALA A 167 -12.31 3.27 -25.04
N ARG A 168 -12.65 2.86 -23.81
CA ARG A 168 -14.03 2.63 -23.37
C ARG A 168 -14.67 3.82 -22.63
N ALA A 169 -13.87 4.68 -21.99
CA ALA A 169 -14.42 5.70 -21.09
C ALA A 169 -13.76 7.09 -21.21
N GLY A 170 -12.72 7.28 -22.02
CA GLY A 170 -11.93 8.53 -22.05
C GLY A 170 -11.27 8.86 -20.71
N LEU A 171 -11.12 7.84 -19.83
CA LEU A 171 -10.77 8.00 -18.44
C LEU A 171 -9.26 7.86 -18.26
N GLN A 172 -8.64 8.88 -17.67
CA GLN A 172 -7.24 8.87 -17.25
C GLN A 172 -7.21 8.85 -15.72
N LEU A 173 -7.08 7.66 -15.13
CA LEU A 173 -6.93 7.55 -13.67
C LEU A 173 -5.59 8.10 -13.23
N GLN A 174 -5.60 8.70 -12.07
CA GLN A 174 -4.42 9.11 -11.30
C GLN A 174 -4.54 8.54 -9.89
N ILE A 175 -3.41 8.22 -9.27
CA ILE A 175 -3.35 7.78 -7.87
C ILE A 175 -2.46 8.72 -7.06
N GLY A 176 -2.77 8.81 -5.76
CA GLY A 176 -1.88 9.33 -4.74
C GLY A 176 -1.30 8.18 -3.92
N VAL A 177 -0.02 8.21 -3.62
CA VAL A 177 0.64 7.20 -2.78
C VAL A 177 1.42 7.89 -1.67
N GLY A 178 1.13 7.53 -0.42
CA GLY A 178 1.86 7.99 0.77
C GLY A 178 2.63 6.85 1.41
N LEU A 179 3.93 7.06 1.66
CA LEU A 179 4.84 6.07 2.26
C LEU A 179 5.43 6.60 3.56
N ASN A 180 5.25 5.87 4.64
CA ASN A 180 5.90 6.18 5.91
C ASN A 180 6.47 4.94 6.59
N ARG A 181 7.71 5.03 7.04
CA ARG A 181 8.41 3.99 7.78
C ARG A 181 8.46 4.35 9.25
N GLY A 182 8.13 3.38 10.09
CA GLY A 182 8.24 3.52 11.55
C GLY A 182 7.66 2.31 12.27
N LEU A 183 7.58 2.44 13.59
CA LEU A 183 7.02 1.42 14.46
C LEU A 183 5.50 1.34 14.30
N VAL A 184 4.99 0.15 14.08
CA VAL A 184 3.56 -0.16 14.05
C VAL A 184 3.24 -1.29 15.01
N THR A 185 2.02 -1.34 15.49
CA THR A 185 1.47 -2.47 16.24
C THR A 185 0.52 -3.24 15.33
N LEU A 186 0.92 -4.47 14.98
CA LEU A 186 0.04 -5.41 14.30
C LEU A 186 -0.66 -6.25 15.35
N GLY A 187 -1.95 -6.45 15.21
CA GLY A 187 -2.68 -7.24 16.19
C GLY A 187 -4.10 -7.56 15.79
N THR A 188 -4.76 -8.33 16.64
CA THR A 188 -6.17 -8.68 16.48
C THR A 188 -7.03 -7.74 17.31
N ILE A 189 -7.93 -7.05 16.65
CA ILE A 189 -8.80 -6.02 17.20
C ILE A 189 -10.23 -6.44 17.00
N GLY A 190 -11.08 -6.26 18.02
CA GLY A 190 -12.51 -6.52 17.88
C GLY A 190 -13.19 -6.89 19.18
N GLY A 191 -14.34 -7.49 19.06
CA GLY A 191 -15.16 -8.02 20.15
C GLY A 191 -15.34 -9.54 20.05
N ALA A 192 -16.26 -10.08 20.86
CA ALA A 192 -16.53 -11.52 20.89
C ALA A 192 -17.02 -12.08 19.55
N ASP A 193 -17.82 -11.29 18.82
CA ASP A 193 -18.50 -11.76 17.60
C ASP A 193 -17.74 -11.40 16.30
N ARG A 194 -16.79 -10.46 16.37
CA ARG A 194 -16.05 -9.99 15.19
C ARG A 194 -14.62 -9.62 15.53
N LEU A 195 -13.70 -10.33 14.89
CA LEU A 195 -12.26 -10.05 14.94
C LEU A 195 -11.79 -9.50 13.59
N LYS A 196 -10.90 -8.56 13.63
CA LYS A 196 -10.17 -8.03 12.48
C LYS A 196 -8.67 -8.07 12.80
N CYS A 197 -7.89 -8.60 11.91
CA CYS A 197 -6.47 -8.34 11.87
C CYS A 197 -6.26 -6.90 11.39
N GLY A 198 -5.34 -6.16 11.98
CA GLY A 198 -5.10 -4.79 11.57
C GLY A 198 -3.83 -4.23 12.15
N VAL A 199 -3.46 -3.08 11.62
CA VAL A 199 -2.29 -2.33 12.04
C VAL A 199 -2.73 -0.99 12.63
N ILE A 200 -2.10 -0.62 13.74
CA ILE A 200 -2.31 0.67 14.42
C ILE A 200 -0.97 1.32 14.74
N GLY A 201 -0.99 2.63 14.81
CA GLY A 201 0.17 3.44 15.19
C GLY A 201 0.17 4.79 14.48
N ASP A 202 0.96 5.72 14.99
CA ASP A 202 1.15 7.03 14.38
C ASP A 202 1.74 6.91 12.96
N THR A 203 2.60 5.93 12.75
CA THR A 203 3.17 5.58 11.43
C THR A 203 2.10 5.39 10.36
N VAL A 204 0.98 4.75 10.71
CA VAL A 204 -0.17 4.51 9.82
C VAL A 204 -0.87 5.82 9.48
N ASN A 205 -1.11 6.65 10.50
CA ASN A 205 -1.78 7.95 10.33
C ASN A 205 -0.96 8.90 9.45
N VAL A 206 0.36 8.94 9.65
CA VAL A 206 1.26 9.76 8.83
C VAL A 206 1.25 9.30 7.38
N ALA A 207 1.32 7.99 7.10
CA ALA A 207 1.26 7.47 5.73
C ALA A 207 -0.05 7.87 5.02
N SER A 208 -1.19 7.74 5.70
CA SER A 208 -2.50 8.16 5.18
C SER A 208 -2.55 9.67 4.87
N ARG A 209 -1.97 10.51 5.73
CA ARG A 209 -1.91 11.96 5.50
C ARG A 209 -1.01 12.33 4.35
N LEU A 210 0.12 11.63 4.19
CA LEU A 210 1.00 11.83 3.03
C LEU A 210 0.28 11.52 1.72
N GLU A 211 -0.52 10.44 1.69
CA GLU A 211 -1.35 10.16 0.53
C GLU A 211 -2.23 11.38 0.19
N GLY A 212 -2.99 11.91 1.15
CA GLY A 212 -3.82 13.11 0.93
C GLY A 212 -3.01 14.34 0.48
N LEU A 213 -1.79 14.54 0.98
CA LEU A 213 -0.90 15.63 0.57
C LEU A 213 -0.41 15.51 -0.87
N THR A 214 -0.44 14.33 -1.48
CA THR A 214 -0.08 14.15 -2.90
C THR A 214 -0.93 15.03 -3.82
N LYS A 215 -2.19 15.26 -3.47
CA LYS A 215 -3.11 16.14 -4.19
C LYS A 215 -2.66 17.61 -4.10
N ARG A 216 -2.23 18.04 -2.91
CA ARG A 216 -1.78 19.43 -2.68
C ARG A 216 -0.51 19.77 -3.44
N TYR A 217 0.47 18.85 -3.44
CA TYR A 217 1.73 19.06 -4.17
C TYR A 217 1.65 18.69 -5.65
N GLY A 218 0.54 18.07 -6.09
CA GLY A 218 0.36 17.63 -7.48
C GLY A 218 1.32 16.51 -7.90
N VAL A 219 1.80 15.71 -6.95
CA VAL A 219 2.75 14.63 -7.19
C VAL A 219 2.11 13.27 -6.87
N PRO A 220 2.48 12.20 -7.58
CA PRO A 220 1.85 10.90 -7.38
C PRO A 220 2.32 10.15 -6.12
N VAL A 221 3.57 10.35 -5.69
CA VAL A 221 4.14 9.60 -4.56
C VAL A 221 4.84 10.53 -3.60
N LEU A 222 4.46 10.48 -2.33
CA LEU A 222 5.13 11.15 -1.23
C LEU A 222 5.67 10.16 -0.20
N LEU A 223 6.81 10.49 0.37
CA LEU A 223 7.43 9.73 1.44
C LEU A 223 8.04 10.66 2.51
N THR A 224 8.15 10.15 3.74
CA THR A 224 8.79 10.88 4.83
C THR A 224 10.31 10.83 4.75
N GLY A 225 10.98 11.74 5.46
CA GLY A 225 12.44 11.72 5.61
C GLY A 225 12.95 10.41 6.23
N SER A 226 12.22 9.78 7.16
CA SER A 226 12.58 8.47 7.71
C SER A 226 12.57 7.38 6.63
N THR A 227 11.58 7.41 5.75
CA THR A 227 11.48 6.49 4.60
C THR A 227 12.60 6.77 3.60
N GLN A 228 12.84 8.03 3.26
CA GLN A 228 13.86 8.45 2.30
C GLN A 228 15.27 8.00 2.72
N ARG A 229 15.63 8.18 3.99
CA ARG A 229 16.92 7.74 4.52
C ARG A 229 17.14 6.22 4.46
N ALA A 230 16.05 5.46 4.46
CA ALA A 230 16.07 4.00 4.38
C ALA A 230 16.13 3.45 2.95
N LEU A 231 16.00 4.29 1.92
CA LEU A 231 16.08 3.89 0.52
C LEU A 231 17.51 3.53 0.10
N THR A 232 17.61 2.66 -0.91
CA THR A 232 18.88 2.42 -1.62
C THR A 232 19.37 3.71 -2.29
N PRO A 233 20.68 3.86 -2.55
CA PRO A 233 21.21 5.04 -3.24
C PRO A 233 20.51 5.34 -4.58
N GLU A 234 20.16 4.28 -5.34
CA GLU A 234 19.46 4.41 -6.64
C GLU A 234 18.04 4.99 -6.49
N LEU A 235 17.29 4.52 -5.50
CA LEU A 235 15.95 5.07 -5.24
C LEU A 235 16.02 6.45 -4.57
N ARG A 236 17.03 6.69 -3.74
CA ARG A 236 17.26 7.99 -3.11
C ARG A 236 17.57 9.07 -4.15
N SER A 237 18.32 8.77 -5.20
CA SER A 237 18.58 9.71 -6.30
C SER A 237 17.31 10.07 -7.11
N ARG A 238 16.23 9.33 -6.92
CA ARG A 238 14.90 9.60 -7.51
C ARG A 238 13.97 10.29 -6.52
N THR A 239 14.49 10.89 -5.47
CA THR A 239 13.69 11.65 -4.50
C THR A 239 14.02 13.12 -4.56
N ARG A 240 12.99 13.96 -4.43
CA ARG A 240 13.09 15.41 -4.32
C ARG A 240 12.53 15.85 -2.98
N PHE A 241 13.32 16.55 -2.18
CA PHE A 241 12.79 17.21 -0.99
C PHE A 241 11.76 18.25 -1.40
N LEU A 242 10.57 18.19 -0.81
CA LEU A 242 9.51 19.14 -1.09
C LEU A 242 9.35 20.15 0.03
N ASP A 243 9.07 19.69 1.26
CA ASP A 243 8.66 20.61 2.30
C ASP A 243 8.88 20.04 3.71
N ARG A 244 8.77 20.92 4.70
CA ARG A 244 8.60 20.57 6.12
C ARG A 244 7.17 20.87 6.53
N VAL A 245 6.42 19.83 6.86
CA VAL A 245 5.00 19.96 7.18
C VAL A 245 4.69 19.52 8.59
N ARG A 246 3.81 20.24 9.27
CA ARG A 246 3.18 19.76 10.50
C ARG A 246 1.80 19.25 10.14
N VAL A 247 1.62 17.92 10.22
CA VAL A 247 0.33 17.29 9.94
C VAL A 247 -0.55 17.28 11.21
N ALA A 248 -1.85 17.33 11.06
CA ALA A 248 -2.78 17.38 12.18
C ALA A 248 -2.53 16.22 13.17
N GLY A 249 -2.45 16.50 14.48
CA GLY A 249 -2.20 15.51 15.55
C GLY A 249 -0.76 15.00 15.63
N HIS A 250 0.19 15.52 14.84
CA HIS A 250 1.62 15.27 14.98
C HIS A 250 2.31 16.54 15.46
N VAL A 251 3.07 16.44 16.55
CA VAL A 251 3.70 17.63 17.19
C VAL A 251 4.92 18.08 16.41
N GLU A 252 5.74 17.13 15.97
CA GLU A 252 6.98 17.41 15.26
C GLU A 252 6.76 17.57 13.75
N PRO A 253 7.48 18.50 13.10
CA PRO A 253 7.42 18.64 11.66
C PRO A 253 8.01 17.40 10.96
N ILE A 254 7.40 17.03 9.85
CA ILE A 254 7.82 15.91 9.02
C ILE A 254 8.44 16.46 7.73
N GLU A 255 9.62 15.95 7.40
CA GLU A 255 10.22 16.16 6.08
C GLU A 255 9.46 15.33 5.04
N VAL A 256 9.06 15.96 3.94
CA VAL A 256 8.29 15.34 2.87
C VAL A 256 9.11 15.35 1.59
N PHE A 257 9.20 14.19 0.96
CA PHE A 257 9.90 13.99 -0.30
C PHE A 257 8.94 13.43 -1.36
N GLU A 258 9.07 13.89 -2.58
CA GLU A 258 8.50 13.21 -3.75
C GLU A 258 9.42 12.06 -4.16
N LEU A 259 8.82 10.94 -4.56
CA LEU A 259 9.48 9.88 -5.33
C LEU A 259 8.98 9.94 -6.78
N PHE A 260 9.88 10.04 -7.75
CA PHE A 260 9.54 10.22 -9.16
C PHE A 260 10.22 9.19 -10.07
N ASP A 261 9.65 9.00 -11.25
CA ASP A 261 10.15 8.07 -12.30
C ASP A 261 10.57 8.84 -13.57
N ALA A 262 10.98 10.10 -13.44
CA ALA A 262 11.32 10.94 -14.58
C ALA A 262 12.80 11.40 -14.52
N GLU A 263 13.59 11.06 -15.55
CA GLU A 263 14.98 11.48 -15.65
C GLU A 263 15.15 13.02 -15.70
N THR A 264 14.18 13.72 -16.31
CA THR A 264 14.19 15.18 -16.40
C THR A 264 14.22 15.84 -15.04
N LYS A 265 13.40 15.34 -14.08
CA LYS A 265 13.41 15.82 -12.70
C LYS A 265 14.74 15.54 -12.01
N ALA A 266 15.34 14.37 -12.25
CA ALA A 266 16.63 14.02 -11.67
C ALA A 266 17.74 14.99 -12.07
N ARG A 267 17.76 15.46 -13.32
CA ARG A 267 18.76 16.40 -13.83
C ARG A 267 18.65 17.81 -13.24
N ALA A 268 17.50 18.18 -12.72
CA ALA A 268 17.25 19.51 -12.17
C ALA A 268 17.24 19.53 -10.63
N LEU A 269 17.61 18.42 -9.97
CA LEU A 269 17.57 18.34 -8.50
C LEU A 269 18.52 19.31 -7.81
N ASP A 270 19.71 19.49 -8.33
CA ASP A 270 20.69 20.41 -7.73
C ASP A 270 20.17 21.86 -7.74
N ALA A 271 19.66 22.30 -8.87
CA ALA A 271 19.08 23.65 -8.99
C ALA A 271 17.79 23.81 -8.15
N TRP A 272 16.99 22.74 -8.00
CA TRP A 272 15.86 22.73 -7.07
C TRP A 272 16.33 22.89 -5.61
N ASN A 273 17.37 22.16 -5.20
CA ASN A 273 17.93 22.23 -3.84
C ASN A 273 18.52 23.61 -3.57
N GLU A 274 19.25 24.21 -4.52
CA GLU A 274 19.77 25.58 -4.41
C GLU A 274 18.63 26.60 -4.21
N ALA A 275 17.54 26.48 -4.95
CA ALA A 275 16.37 27.34 -4.78
C ALA A 275 15.71 27.18 -3.39
N LEU A 276 15.66 25.95 -2.86
CA LEU A 276 15.18 25.68 -1.51
C LEU A 276 16.13 26.24 -0.43
N GLU A 277 17.44 26.13 -0.61
CA GLU A 277 18.43 26.72 0.31
C GLU A 277 18.23 28.24 0.42
N LEU A 278 18.08 28.95 -0.71
CA LEU A 278 17.74 30.37 -0.73
C LEU A 278 16.42 30.65 0.00
N TYR A 279 15.41 29.83 -0.21
CA TYR A 279 14.10 29.97 0.44
C TYR A 279 14.19 29.84 1.97
N TYR A 280 14.86 28.80 2.47
CA TYR A 280 15.03 28.58 3.90
C TYR A 280 16.04 29.55 4.55
N ALA A 281 17.00 30.05 3.78
CA ALA A 281 17.89 31.15 4.20
C ALA A 281 17.20 32.53 4.19
N ARG A 282 15.89 32.57 3.88
CA ARG A 282 15.06 33.81 3.83
C ARG A 282 15.43 34.78 2.69
N HIS A 283 16.21 34.34 1.70
CA HIS A 283 16.48 35.06 0.47
C HIS A 283 15.31 34.91 -0.51
N PHE A 284 14.10 35.28 -0.08
CA PHE A 284 12.87 34.98 -0.78
C PHE A 284 12.78 35.51 -2.22
N ALA A 285 13.31 36.71 -2.47
CA ALA A 285 13.31 37.30 -3.82
C ALA A 285 14.21 36.51 -4.79
N GLU A 286 15.35 36.01 -4.31
CA GLU A 286 16.28 35.18 -5.09
C GLU A 286 15.72 33.80 -5.28
N ALA A 287 15.20 33.20 -4.23
CA ALA A 287 14.49 31.90 -4.29
C ALA A 287 13.36 31.94 -5.33
N GLY A 288 12.54 32.99 -5.34
CA GLY A 288 11.44 33.13 -6.31
C GLY A 288 11.94 33.21 -7.76
N ARG A 289 13.08 33.82 -8.03
CA ARG A 289 13.71 33.82 -9.36
C ARG A 289 14.30 32.47 -9.71
N ALA A 290 14.95 31.80 -8.74
CA ALA A 290 15.52 30.48 -8.94
C ALA A 290 14.43 29.44 -9.25
N PHE A 291 13.33 29.42 -8.50
CA PHE A 291 12.17 28.55 -8.82
C PHE A 291 11.59 28.84 -10.20
N HIS A 292 11.42 30.11 -10.55
CA HIS A 292 10.91 30.50 -11.88
C HIS A 292 11.78 29.98 -13.03
N ALA A 293 13.11 30.01 -12.87
CA ALA A 293 14.05 29.50 -13.86
C ALA A 293 13.93 27.97 -14.11
N LEU A 294 13.31 27.23 -13.17
CA LEU A 294 13.11 25.79 -13.26
C LEU A 294 11.84 25.38 -14.01
N ASP A 295 10.98 26.31 -14.43
CA ASP A 295 9.67 26.01 -15.03
C ASP A 295 9.79 25.06 -16.25
N ASN A 296 10.82 25.27 -17.08
CA ASN A 296 11.07 24.38 -18.23
C ASN A 296 11.53 22.96 -17.85
N SER A 297 12.12 22.77 -16.66
CA SER A 297 12.59 21.46 -16.17
C SER A 297 11.52 20.69 -15.42
N PHE A 298 10.52 21.41 -14.91
CA PHE A 298 9.42 20.88 -14.11
C PHE A 298 8.07 21.32 -14.70
N ASP A 299 7.90 21.20 -16.01
CA ASP A 299 6.67 21.63 -16.71
C ASP A 299 5.41 21.10 -16.04
N GLY A 300 4.48 22.01 -15.74
CA GLY A 300 3.23 21.68 -15.06
C GLY A 300 3.36 21.32 -13.58
N ASP A 301 4.54 21.38 -12.97
CA ASP A 301 4.77 20.96 -11.58
C ASP A 301 4.10 21.92 -10.58
N VAL A 302 3.11 21.38 -9.86
CA VAL A 302 2.32 22.16 -8.89
C VAL A 302 3.17 22.56 -7.68
N ALA A 303 4.09 21.71 -7.24
CA ALA A 303 4.97 22.00 -6.13
C ALA A 303 5.89 23.18 -6.46
N LEU A 304 6.48 23.19 -7.66
CA LEU A 304 7.31 24.32 -8.14
C LEU A 304 6.54 25.64 -8.09
N ARG A 305 5.35 25.66 -8.70
CA ARG A 305 4.50 26.87 -8.72
C ARG A 305 4.10 27.32 -7.31
N SER A 306 3.84 26.37 -6.42
CA SER A 306 3.53 26.67 -5.02
C SER A 306 4.71 27.33 -4.30
N PHE A 307 5.94 26.82 -4.46
CA PHE A 307 7.13 27.42 -3.87
C PHE A 307 7.45 28.79 -4.46
N GLU A 308 7.35 28.94 -5.76
CA GLU A 308 7.52 30.25 -6.44
C GLU A 308 6.54 31.29 -5.88
N ALA A 309 5.25 30.92 -5.77
CA ALA A 309 4.23 31.82 -5.24
C ALA A 309 4.47 32.17 -3.77
N ARG A 310 4.85 31.17 -2.94
CA ARG A 310 5.21 31.39 -1.53
C ARG A 310 6.43 32.30 -1.39
N ALA A 311 7.50 32.07 -2.14
CA ALA A 311 8.68 32.88 -2.13
C ALA A 311 8.37 34.34 -2.51
N ARG A 312 7.59 34.57 -3.57
CA ARG A 312 7.13 35.91 -3.98
C ARG A 312 6.28 36.59 -2.92
N LYS A 313 5.40 35.85 -2.22
CA LYS A 313 4.60 36.43 -1.13
C LYS A 313 5.45 36.79 0.05
N LEU A 314 6.40 35.95 0.48
CA LEU A 314 7.29 36.19 1.60
C LEU A 314 8.34 37.28 1.31
N ALA A 315 8.73 37.48 0.05
CA ALA A 315 9.57 38.60 -0.36
C ALA A 315 8.84 39.95 -0.19
N ARG A 316 7.52 40.02 -0.38
CA ARG A 316 6.70 41.23 -0.20
C ARG A 316 6.31 41.45 1.25
N GLN A 317 6.10 40.39 2.00
CA GLN A 317 5.70 40.40 3.40
C GLN A 317 6.59 39.41 4.16
N PRO A 318 7.79 39.82 4.59
CA PRO A 318 8.71 38.96 5.31
C PRO A 318 8.08 38.44 6.58
N PRO A 319 8.26 37.15 6.87
CA PRO A 319 7.72 36.52 8.09
C PRO A 319 8.50 36.99 9.33
N ALA A 320 7.95 36.74 10.52
CA ALA A 320 8.62 37.02 11.80
C ALA A 320 9.98 36.29 11.90
N GLU A 321 10.82 36.72 12.83
CA GLU A 321 12.19 36.21 12.97
C GLU A 321 12.25 34.72 13.31
N ASP A 322 11.26 34.23 14.02
CA ASP A 322 11.11 32.82 14.43
C ASP A 322 10.55 31.90 13.32
N TRP A 323 10.36 32.42 12.12
CA TRP A 323 9.89 31.62 10.99
C TRP A 323 10.90 30.52 10.63
N CYS A 324 10.45 29.28 10.66
CA CYS A 324 11.26 28.08 10.40
C CYS A 324 10.88 27.33 9.12
N GLY A 325 10.00 27.93 8.29
CA GLY A 325 9.59 27.34 7.02
C GLY A 325 8.68 26.10 7.13
N ILE A 326 8.03 25.91 8.28
CA ILE A 326 7.13 24.79 8.50
C ILE A 326 5.71 25.16 8.05
N GLU A 327 5.16 24.39 7.12
CA GLU A 327 3.77 24.51 6.70
C GLU A 327 2.85 23.69 7.61
N THR A 328 1.84 24.34 8.21
CA THR A 328 0.85 23.63 9.04
C THR A 328 -0.31 23.18 8.18
N MET A 329 -0.57 21.87 8.18
CA MET A 329 -1.66 21.23 7.46
C MET A 329 -2.80 20.95 8.43
N LEU A 330 -3.83 21.82 8.43
CA LEU A 330 -4.96 21.77 9.36
C LEU A 330 -6.11 20.88 8.87
N GLU A 331 -6.15 20.53 7.57
CA GLU A 331 -7.21 19.72 6.98
C GLU A 331 -6.85 18.22 7.00
N LYS A 332 -7.92 17.41 7.24
CA LYS A 332 -7.86 15.94 7.22
C LYS A 332 -7.91 15.44 5.80
#